data_d8b3d016d544c88ca02bc2f33790c787
#
_entry.id   d8b3d016d544c88ca02bc2f33790c787
#
_cell.length_a   1.000
_cell.length_b   1.000
_cell.length_c   1.000
_cell.angle_alpha   90.00
_cell.angle_beta   90.00
_cell.angle_gamma   90.00
#
_symmetry.space_group_name_H-M   'P 1'
#
loop_
_entity.id
_entity.type
_entity.pdbx_description
1 polymer ?
#
loop_
_entity_poly.entity_id
_entity_poly.type
_entity_poly.pdbx_seq_one_letter_code
_entity_poly.pdbx_strand_id
1 'polypeptide(L)'
;MSYGIGDCLHCFCPDFHIDFGGTSVWYHILRGQKVFWLIPPTEANLKAYQQWTLSGRQGDVFFGDLVEKCGMITLEAGHTFFIPSGWIHAVYTPEDSLVFGGNFLHSYAIEKQIRVAQIEEITKVPQKFRFPFFTELQW
;
A
#
# COMPACT_ATOMS: atom_id res chain seq x y z
N MET A 1 -26.43 -0.73 5.39
CA MET A 1 -26.21 0.23 6.48
C MET A 1 -25.11 1.17 6.02
N SER A 2 -25.48 2.40 5.73
CA SER A 2 -24.57 3.46 5.32
C SER A 2 -23.94 4.03 6.58
N TYR A 3 -22.64 3.89 6.75
CA TYR A 3 -21.91 4.64 7.77
C TYR A 3 -21.58 6.01 7.20
N GLY A 4 -22.27 7.02 7.72
CA GLY A 4 -21.98 8.42 7.40
C GLY A 4 -20.58 8.78 7.88
N ILE A 5 -19.79 9.32 6.97
CA ILE A 5 -18.51 9.96 7.26
C ILE A 5 -18.84 11.32 7.87
N GLY A 6 -18.69 11.41 9.19
CA GLY A 6 -18.81 12.66 9.92
C GLY A 6 -17.63 13.57 9.62
N ASP A 7 -17.93 14.84 9.48
CA ASP A 7 -17.02 15.95 9.21
C ASP A 7 -15.84 16.06 10.19
N CYS A 8 -14.70 15.49 9.82
CA CYS A 8 -13.39 15.88 10.34
C CYS A 8 -12.32 15.65 9.26
N LEU A 9 -12.46 16.31 8.12
CA LEU A 9 -11.74 16.00 6.88
C LEU A 9 -10.59 16.97 6.57
N HIS A 10 -10.03 17.66 7.54
CA HIS A 10 -9.00 18.67 7.21
C HIS A 10 -7.56 18.31 7.55
N CYS A 11 -7.24 17.10 8.07
CA CYS A 11 -5.84 16.80 8.44
C CYS A 11 -5.34 15.37 8.21
N PHE A 12 -6.12 14.45 7.68
CA PHE A 12 -5.63 13.07 7.51
C PHE A 12 -5.90 12.52 6.10
N CYS A 13 -4.96 12.76 5.19
CA CYS A 13 -4.90 12.00 3.94
C CYS A 13 -4.03 10.77 4.17
N PRO A 14 -4.59 9.56 4.18
CA PRO A 14 -3.80 8.34 4.29
C PRO A 14 -2.79 8.26 3.14
N ASP A 15 -1.55 7.95 3.46
CA ASP A 15 -0.48 7.78 2.48
C ASP A 15 -0.62 6.42 1.79
N PHE A 16 -1.37 6.39 0.68
CA PHE A 16 -1.50 5.19 -0.14
C PHE A 16 -0.22 4.90 -0.88
N HIS A 17 0.27 3.69 -0.72
CA HIS A 17 1.49 3.23 -1.38
C HIS A 17 1.40 1.75 -1.78
N ILE A 18 2.35 1.35 -2.60
CA ILE A 18 2.67 -0.05 -2.90
C ILE A 18 4.06 -0.30 -2.34
N ASP A 19 4.26 -1.44 -1.68
CA ASP A 19 5.57 -1.79 -1.17
C ASP A 19 6.61 -1.89 -2.29
N PHE A 20 7.82 -1.45 -2.00
CA PHE A 20 8.91 -1.33 -2.97
C PHE A 20 9.18 -2.65 -3.70
N GLY A 21 9.41 -2.56 -5.02
CA GLY A 21 9.64 -3.72 -5.89
C GLY A 21 8.45 -4.69 -5.95
N GLY A 22 7.25 -4.27 -5.53
CA GLY A 22 6.09 -5.15 -5.46
C GLY A 22 6.28 -6.32 -4.49
N THR A 23 7.05 -6.13 -3.43
CA THR A 23 7.23 -7.14 -2.38
C THR A 23 5.89 -7.47 -1.71
N SER A 24 5.76 -8.70 -1.25
CA SER A 24 4.75 -9.06 -0.25
C SER A 24 5.27 -8.71 1.14
N VAL A 25 4.36 -8.49 2.07
CA VAL A 25 4.70 -8.10 3.44
C VAL A 25 4.01 -9.03 4.43
N TRP A 26 4.72 -9.43 5.46
CA TRP A 26 4.11 -9.92 6.69
C TRP A 26 4.19 -8.83 7.76
N TYR A 27 3.15 -8.73 8.58
CA TYR A 27 2.97 -7.65 9.54
C TYR A 27 2.33 -8.22 10.80
N HIS A 28 3.02 -8.15 11.94
CA HIS A 28 2.53 -8.69 13.22
C HIS A 28 2.41 -7.59 14.27
N ILE A 29 1.23 -7.44 14.86
CA ILE A 29 0.95 -6.45 15.88
C ILE A 29 1.17 -7.08 17.25
N LEU A 30 2.19 -6.63 17.96
CA LEU A 30 2.45 -7.06 19.35
C LEU A 30 1.62 -6.26 20.35
N ARG A 31 1.39 -4.98 20.07
CA ARG A 31 0.65 -4.07 20.94
C ARG A 31 0.01 -2.98 20.09
N GLY A 32 -1.16 -2.49 20.55
CA GLY A 32 -1.88 -1.41 19.91
C GLY A 32 -2.77 -1.90 18.77
N GLN A 33 -3.12 -1.00 17.88
CA GLN A 33 -4.10 -1.20 16.83
C GLN A 33 -3.65 -0.53 15.53
N LYS A 34 -3.98 -1.13 14.39
CA LYS A 34 -3.75 -0.59 13.05
C LYS A 34 -5.00 -0.71 12.20
N VAL A 35 -5.30 0.33 11.44
CA VAL A 35 -6.37 0.35 10.44
C VAL A 35 -5.73 0.38 9.07
N PHE A 36 -6.09 -0.59 8.22
CA PHE A 36 -5.60 -0.69 6.85
C PHE A 36 -6.73 -0.37 5.88
N TRP A 37 -6.43 0.46 4.87
CA TRP A 37 -7.19 0.53 3.63
C TRP A 37 -6.48 -0.31 2.59
N LEU A 38 -7.24 -1.11 1.84
CA LEU A 38 -6.70 -2.11 0.93
C LEU A 38 -7.41 -2.04 -0.41
N ILE A 39 -6.63 -1.92 -1.46
CA ILE A 39 -7.11 -1.83 -2.84
C ILE A 39 -6.40 -2.90 -3.67
N PRO A 40 -7.15 -3.80 -4.35
CA PRO A 40 -6.55 -4.89 -5.10
C PRO A 40 -5.74 -4.37 -6.30
N PRO A 41 -4.62 -5.03 -6.65
CA PRO A 41 -3.73 -4.60 -7.72
C PRO A 41 -4.25 -5.01 -9.11
N THR A 42 -5.46 -4.60 -9.45
CA THR A 42 -5.97 -4.72 -10.83
C THR A 42 -5.22 -3.73 -11.72
N GLU A 43 -5.15 -4.01 -13.02
CA GLU A 43 -4.46 -3.09 -13.94
C GLU A 43 -5.11 -1.70 -13.95
N ALA A 44 -6.44 -1.62 -13.80
CA ALA A 44 -7.16 -0.36 -13.68
C ALA A 44 -6.72 0.42 -12.44
N ASN A 45 -6.63 -0.25 -11.28
CA ASN A 45 -6.22 0.37 -10.02
C ASN A 45 -4.74 0.77 -10.02
N LEU A 46 -3.86 -0.06 -10.59
CA LEU A 46 -2.44 0.27 -10.74
C LEU A 46 -2.23 1.49 -11.64
N LYS A 47 -2.99 1.58 -12.74
CA LYS A 47 -2.96 2.74 -13.63
C LYS A 47 -3.50 4.00 -12.94
N ALA A 48 -4.60 3.89 -12.21
CA ALA A 48 -5.13 4.99 -11.40
C ALA A 48 -4.13 5.46 -10.35
N TYR A 49 -3.46 4.53 -9.65
CA TYR A 49 -2.41 4.83 -8.68
C TYR A 49 -1.23 5.58 -9.32
N GLN A 50 -0.75 5.11 -10.46
CA GLN A 50 0.31 5.79 -11.20
C GLN A 50 -0.07 7.22 -11.57
N GLN A 51 -1.29 7.45 -12.08
CA GLN A 51 -1.78 8.79 -12.43
C GLN A 51 -1.94 9.69 -11.20
N TRP A 52 -2.49 9.15 -10.10
CA TRP A 52 -2.63 9.87 -8.83
C TRP A 52 -1.27 10.30 -8.27
N THR A 53 -0.28 9.40 -8.28
CA THR A 53 1.08 9.70 -7.85
C THR A 53 1.72 10.80 -8.72
N LEU A 54 1.58 10.73 -10.04
CA LEU A 54 2.12 11.73 -10.96
C LEU A 54 1.42 13.08 -10.88
N SER A 55 0.18 13.12 -10.42
CA SER A 55 -0.59 14.38 -10.28
C SER A 55 -0.05 15.31 -9.18
N GLY A 56 0.72 14.78 -8.22
CA GLY A 56 1.18 15.51 -7.04
C GLY A 56 0.07 15.90 -6.07
N ARG A 57 -1.14 15.38 -6.23
CA ARG A 57 -2.33 15.72 -5.43
C ARG A 57 -2.63 14.72 -4.30
N GLN A 58 -1.61 14.00 -3.83
CA GLN A 58 -1.78 12.99 -2.79
C GLN A 58 -2.28 13.58 -1.46
N GLY A 59 -1.99 14.85 -1.18
CA GLY A 59 -2.50 15.55 -0.01
C GLY A 59 -3.96 16.04 -0.12
N ASP A 60 -4.50 16.13 -1.35
CA ASP A 60 -5.81 16.75 -1.60
C ASP A 60 -6.89 15.73 -2.00
N VAL A 61 -6.47 14.58 -2.52
CA VAL A 61 -7.37 13.60 -3.11
C VAL A 61 -7.17 12.25 -2.42
N PHE A 62 -8.20 11.79 -1.72
CA PHE A 62 -8.21 10.45 -1.14
C PHE A 62 -8.26 9.39 -2.24
N PHE A 63 -7.22 8.58 -2.35
CA PHE A 63 -7.10 7.61 -3.44
C PHE A 63 -8.24 6.58 -3.47
N GLY A 64 -8.79 6.24 -2.30
CA GLY A 64 -9.93 5.32 -2.20
C GLY A 64 -11.17 5.76 -2.99
N ASP A 65 -11.33 7.07 -3.24
CA ASP A 65 -12.46 7.61 -4.02
C ASP A 65 -12.24 7.48 -5.54
N LEU A 66 -11.02 7.18 -5.98
CA LEU A 66 -10.67 7.03 -7.39
C LEU A 66 -10.80 5.59 -7.90
N VAL A 67 -11.15 4.64 -7.03
CA VAL A 67 -11.22 3.22 -7.33
C VAL A 67 -12.61 2.65 -7.01
N GLU A 68 -12.96 1.57 -7.70
CA GLU A 68 -14.28 0.95 -7.53
C GLU A 68 -14.46 0.32 -6.13
N LYS A 69 -13.37 -0.25 -5.57
CA LYS A 69 -13.41 -0.95 -4.28
C LYS A 69 -12.19 -0.60 -3.44
N CYS A 70 -12.44 -0.07 -2.26
CA CYS A 70 -11.45 0.12 -1.21
C CYS A 70 -11.96 -0.58 0.05
N GLY A 71 -11.29 -1.65 0.48
CA GLY A 71 -11.61 -2.36 1.73
C GLY A 71 -10.94 -1.69 2.91
N MET A 72 -11.54 -1.80 4.09
CA MET A 72 -10.96 -1.36 5.34
C MET A 72 -10.99 -2.48 6.37
N ILE A 73 -9.90 -2.69 7.10
CA ILE A 73 -9.80 -3.65 8.20
C ILE A 73 -9.05 -3.04 9.38
N THR A 74 -9.57 -3.30 10.57
CA THR A 74 -8.89 -2.98 11.83
C THR A 74 -8.24 -4.24 12.38
N LEU A 75 -6.97 -4.15 12.72
CA LEU A 75 -6.17 -5.24 13.29
C LEU A 75 -5.67 -4.83 14.68
N GLU A 76 -5.79 -5.75 15.62
CA GLU A 76 -5.41 -5.57 17.01
C GLU A 76 -4.19 -6.43 17.37
N ALA A 77 -3.65 -6.23 18.57
CA ALA A 77 -2.56 -7.04 19.11
C ALA A 77 -2.85 -8.55 18.97
N GLY A 78 -1.81 -9.31 18.58
CA GLY A 78 -1.88 -10.74 18.33
C GLY A 78 -2.21 -11.13 16.88
N HIS A 79 -2.67 -10.20 16.05
CA HIS A 79 -2.91 -10.48 14.64
C HIS A 79 -1.61 -10.47 13.83
N THR A 80 -1.50 -11.44 12.92
CA THR A 80 -0.52 -11.43 11.83
C THR A 80 -1.26 -11.23 10.51
N PHE A 81 -0.83 -10.26 9.74
CA PHE A 81 -1.44 -9.89 8.48
C PHE A 81 -0.44 -10.05 7.33
N PHE A 82 -0.93 -10.58 6.21
CA PHE A 82 -0.15 -10.68 4.97
C PHE A 82 -0.74 -9.76 3.92
N ILE A 83 0.09 -8.87 3.38
CA ILE A 83 -0.24 -8.01 2.26
C ILE A 83 0.42 -8.62 1.01
N PRO A 84 -0.36 -9.14 0.05
CA PRO A 84 0.22 -9.73 -1.14
C PRO A 84 0.87 -8.68 -2.05
N SER A 85 1.75 -9.14 -2.94
CA SER A 85 2.45 -8.32 -3.92
C SER A 85 1.53 -7.35 -4.67
N GLY A 86 1.94 -6.09 -4.74
CA GLY A 86 1.29 -5.05 -5.55
C GLY A 86 0.01 -4.47 -4.96
N TRP A 87 -0.48 -4.94 -3.81
CA TRP A 87 -1.64 -4.34 -3.15
C TRP A 87 -1.36 -2.90 -2.76
N ILE A 88 -2.22 -1.99 -3.20
CA ILE A 88 -2.18 -0.58 -2.82
C ILE A 88 -2.83 -0.46 -1.45
N HIS A 89 -2.14 0.13 -0.50
CA HIS A 89 -2.67 0.22 0.85
C HIS A 89 -2.22 1.49 1.56
N ALA A 90 -2.97 1.84 2.60
CA ALA A 90 -2.62 2.89 3.54
C ALA A 90 -2.85 2.39 4.96
N VAL A 91 -2.10 2.93 5.92
CA VAL A 91 -2.14 2.48 7.32
C VAL A 91 -2.35 3.66 8.24
N TYR A 92 -3.35 3.54 9.10
CA TYR A 92 -3.59 4.48 10.19
C TYR A 92 -3.30 3.82 11.53
N THR A 93 -2.70 4.58 12.43
CA THR A 93 -2.34 4.13 13.78
C THR A 93 -3.16 4.93 14.78
N PRO A 94 -4.31 4.41 15.24
CA PRO A 94 -5.20 5.14 16.15
C PRO A 94 -4.63 5.29 17.57
N GLU A 95 -3.72 4.40 17.96
CA GLU A 95 -3.06 4.39 19.26
C GLU A 95 -1.62 3.90 19.14
N ASP A 96 -0.77 4.19 20.13
CA ASP A 96 0.62 3.75 20.15
C ASP A 96 0.73 2.25 19.95
N SER A 97 1.46 1.84 18.94
CA SER A 97 1.54 0.46 18.50
C SER A 97 2.97 -0.02 18.35
N LEU A 98 3.20 -1.28 18.73
CA LEU A 98 4.45 -1.98 18.47
C LEU A 98 4.18 -3.11 17.49
N VAL A 99 4.87 -3.07 16.35
CA VAL A 99 4.70 -4.03 15.27
C VAL A 99 6.04 -4.56 14.79
N PHE A 100 6.04 -5.80 14.32
CA PHE A 100 7.12 -6.39 13.54
C PHE A 100 6.62 -6.70 12.15
N GLY A 101 7.46 -6.53 11.17
CA GLY A 101 7.12 -6.82 9.79
C GLY A 101 8.34 -7.00 8.92
N GLY A 102 8.13 -7.50 7.73
CA GLY A 102 9.20 -7.68 6.76
C GLY A 102 8.66 -7.88 5.35
N ASN A 103 9.41 -7.37 4.40
CA ASN A 103 9.13 -7.50 2.97
C ASN A 103 9.85 -8.73 2.43
N PHE A 104 9.21 -9.44 1.50
CA PHE A 104 9.82 -10.59 0.83
C PHE A 104 9.34 -10.70 -0.62
N LEU A 105 10.19 -11.30 -1.45
CA LEU A 105 9.87 -11.67 -2.82
C LEU A 105 9.55 -13.16 -2.89
N HIS A 106 8.69 -13.55 -3.82
CA HIS A 106 8.42 -14.95 -4.11
C HIS A 106 8.04 -15.14 -5.58
N SER A 107 8.31 -16.33 -6.13
CA SER A 107 8.16 -16.63 -7.55
C SER A 107 6.71 -16.56 -8.08
N TYR A 108 5.72 -16.74 -7.22
CA TYR A 108 4.31 -16.66 -7.63
C TYR A 108 3.83 -15.25 -7.98
N ALA A 109 4.61 -14.21 -7.67
CA ALA A 109 4.22 -12.81 -7.87
C ALA A 109 5.15 -12.05 -8.83
N ILE A 110 5.98 -12.73 -9.62
CA ILE A 110 6.97 -12.11 -10.52
C ILE A 110 6.34 -11.08 -11.46
N GLU A 111 5.21 -11.40 -12.08
CA GLU A 111 4.51 -10.47 -12.97
C GLU A 111 4.10 -9.17 -12.25
N LYS A 112 3.59 -9.27 -11.02
CA LYS A 112 3.23 -8.11 -10.21
C LYS A 112 4.46 -7.33 -9.78
N GLN A 113 5.53 -8.00 -9.39
CA GLN A 113 6.80 -7.37 -9.00
C GLN A 113 7.37 -6.55 -10.16
N ILE A 114 7.41 -7.12 -11.37
CA ILE A 114 7.86 -6.41 -12.58
C ILE A 114 6.95 -5.22 -12.89
N ARG A 115 5.62 -5.40 -12.77
CA ARG A 115 4.67 -4.33 -13.02
C ARG A 115 4.83 -3.16 -12.04
N VAL A 116 5.05 -3.45 -10.76
CA VAL A 116 5.31 -2.42 -9.74
C VAL A 116 6.64 -1.72 -10.00
N ALA A 117 7.70 -2.44 -10.35
CA ALA A 117 8.98 -1.83 -10.71
C ALA A 117 8.86 -0.87 -11.91
N GLN A 118 8.03 -1.19 -12.91
CA GLN A 118 7.71 -0.28 -14.01
C GLN A 118 7.00 1.00 -13.53
N ILE A 119 6.07 0.87 -12.58
CA ILE A 119 5.39 2.03 -11.98
C ILE A 119 6.40 2.90 -11.22
N GLU A 120 7.27 2.30 -10.42
CA GLU A 120 8.35 3.01 -9.71
C GLU A 120 9.27 3.78 -10.66
N GLU A 121 9.59 3.20 -11.82
CA GLU A 121 10.37 3.84 -12.87
C GLU A 121 9.64 5.07 -13.44
N ILE A 122 8.37 4.90 -13.83
CA ILE A 122 7.54 5.96 -14.42
C ILE A 122 7.29 7.09 -13.41
N THR A 123 7.03 6.76 -12.16
CA THR A 123 6.78 7.73 -11.08
C THR A 123 8.07 8.29 -10.48
N LYS A 124 9.24 7.88 -11.01
CA LYS A 124 10.57 8.37 -10.61
C LYS A 124 10.87 8.18 -9.12
N VAL A 125 10.44 7.06 -8.55
CA VAL A 125 10.82 6.70 -7.18
C VAL A 125 12.34 6.70 -7.06
N PRO A 126 12.96 7.42 -6.10
CA PRO A 126 14.40 7.46 -5.94
C PRO A 126 15.00 6.06 -5.70
N GLN A 127 16.17 5.77 -6.27
CA GLN A 127 16.82 4.46 -6.21
C GLN A 127 17.00 3.93 -4.76
N LYS A 128 17.25 4.81 -3.81
CA LYS A 128 17.41 4.44 -2.39
C LYS A 128 16.14 3.87 -1.74
N PHE A 129 14.98 4.04 -2.38
CA PHE A 129 13.68 3.51 -1.94
C PHE A 129 13.18 2.35 -2.79
N ARG A 130 13.97 1.89 -3.78
CA ARG A 130 13.65 0.71 -4.59
C ARG A 130 14.29 -0.54 -3.99
N PHE A 131 13.78 -1.70 -4.38
CA PHE A 131 14.38 -2.97 -3.95
C PHE A 131 15.81 -3.09 -4.49
N PRO A 132 16.81 -3.35 -3.63
CA PRO A 132 18.20 -3.48 -4.06
C PRO A 132 18.39 -4.72 -4.95
N PHE A 133 19.20 -4.60 -5.99
CA PHE A 133 19.51 -5.71 -6.93
C PHE A 133 18.27 -6.36 -7.55
N PHE A 134 17.18 -5.59 -7.74
CA PHE A 134 15.90 -6.11 -8.24
C PHE A 134 16.07 -6.80 -9.59
N THR A 135 16.80 -6.18 -10.53
CA THR A 135 17.01 -6.74 -11.86
C THR A 135 17.76 -8.06 -11.83
N GLU A 136 18.79 -8.17 -11.01
CA GLU A 136 19.60 -9.38 -10.86
C GLU A 136 18.83 -10.53 -10.23
N LEU A 137 17.85 -10.20 -9.36
CA LEU A 137 17.02 -11.21 -8.70
C LEU A 137 15.88 -11.75 -9.57
N GLN A 138 15.46 -11.00 -10.59
CA GLN A 138 14.36 -11.38 -11.48
C GLN A 138 14.81 -12.14 -12.73
N TRP A 139 16.12 -12.31 -12.94
CA TRP A 139 16.70 -13.10 -14.04
C TRP A 139 16.90 -14.58 -13.70
#